data_65d96dea9a5c26edeb802184b17f903b
#
_entry.id   65d96dea9a5c26edeb802184b17f903b
#
_cell.length_a   1.000
_cell.length_b   1.000
_cell.length_c   1.000
_cell.angle_alpha   90.00
_cell.angle_beta   90.00
_cell.angle_gamma   90.00
#
_symmetry.space_group_name_H-M   'P 1'
#
loop_
_entity.id
_entity.type
_entity.pdbx_description
1 polymer ?
#
loop_
_entity_poly.entity_id
_entity_poly.type
_entity_poly.pdbx_seq_one_letter_code
_entity_poly.pdbx_strand_id
1 'polypeptide(L)'
;MEKIATIFDKEGSDAWWNHTAEELLPEGTKCPKCGGTHFRKEKDIMDVWFDSGSSHMGVCKRRPELSWPADMYLEGSDQHRGWFQSSLLTSVAVTGKAPYRSVLTHGYVLDGEGRKMSKSLGNVVVPQEVIDQYGADIVRLWAASSDYKQDVRISPVILKQLAEAYRKVRNTIRYILGNTHDFDYETQKVAFAEMEELDQWALMRFEALKKDVTEAYETYDFHVLFHAIHDFCTVDMSSFYLDIIKDLSLIHISEPTRLRCI
;
A
#
# COMPACT_ATOMS: atom_id res chain seq x y z
N MET A 1 -8.12 -36.32 12.02
CA MET A 1 -7.57 -34.98 11.71
C MET A 1 -7.48 -34.12 12.97
N GLU A 2 -8.55 -34.01 13.79
CA GLU A 2 -8.57 -33.15 14.99
C GLU A 2 -7.47 -33.47 16.03
N LYS A 3 -7.19 -34.76 16.31
CA LYS A 3 -6.09 -35.14 17.20
C LYS A 3 -4.73 -34.60 16.72
N ILE A 4 -4.45 -34.72 15.42
CA ILE A 4 -3.19 -34.24 14.85
C ILE A 4 -3.13 -32.72 14.95
N ALA A 5 -4.22 -32.02 14.64
CA ALA A 5 -4.27 -30.56 14.76
C ALA A 5 -3.99 -30.10 16.21
N THR A 6 -4.58 -30.78 17.20
CA THR A 6 -4.34 -30.49 18.63
C THR A 6 -2.87 -30.70 19.04
N ILE A 7 -2.21 -31.73 18.47
CA ILE A 7 -0.78 -31.96 18.72
C ILE A 7 0.03 -30.83 18.11
N PHE A 8 -0.28 -30.44 16.87
CA PHE A 8 0.43 -29.35 16.17
C PHE A 8 0.23 -28.00 16.85
N ASP A 9 -0.94 -27.73 17.42
CA ASP A 9 -1.19 -26.51 18.20
C ASP A 9 -0.28 -26.40 19.44
N LYS A 10 0.09 -27.52 20.02
CA LYS A 10 0.93 -27.57 21.23
C LYS A 10 2.42 -27.66 20.95
N GLU A 11 2.81 -28.42 19.95
CA GLU A 11 4.19 -28.81 19.70
C GLU A 11 4.75 -28.26 18.39
N GLY A 12 3.93 -27.61 17.58
CA GLY A 12 4.32 -27.12 16.25
C GLY A 12 4.35 -28.22 15.19
N SER A 13 4.72 -27.86 13.98
CA SER A 13 4.76 -28.77 12.81
C SER A 13 5.80 -29.87 12.93
N ASP A 14 6.84 -29.67 13.73
CA ASP A 14 7.88 -30.67 13.98
C ASP A 14 7.35 -31.93 14.64
N ALA A 15 6.18 -31.86 15.30
CA ALA A 15 5.48 -33.01 15.84
C ALA A 15 5.25 -34.12 14.80
N TRP A 16 5.06 -33.75 13.50
CA TRP A 16 4.96 -34.74 12.43
C TRP A 16 6.19 -35.63 12.31
N TRP A 17 7.37 -35.09 12.57
CA TRP A 17 8.63 -35.80 12.45
C TRP A 17 9.00 -36.55 13.75
N ASN A 18 8.66 -35.97 14.89
CA ASN A 18 9.04 -36.46 16.21
C ASN A 18 8.16 -37.62 16.71
N HIS A 19 6.88 -37.69 16.27
CA HIS A 19 5.95 -38.75 16.68
C HIS A 19 5.90 -39.90 15.66
N THR A 20 5.55 -41.10 16.11
CA THR A 20 5.24 -42.24 15.23
C THR A 20 3.84 -42.10 14.61
N ALA A 21 3.52 -42.94 13.63
CA ALA A 21 2.18 -42.92 13.02
C ALA A 21 1.11 -43.32 14.04
N GLU A 22 1.41 -44.25 14.93
CA GLU A 22 0.54 -44.76 15.97
C GLU A 22 0.22 -43.69 17.03
N GLU A 23 1.22 -42.86 17.39
CA GLU A 23 1.05 -41.78 18.37
C GLU A 23 0.16 -40.64 17.81
N LEU A 24 0.30 -40.36 16.51
CA LEU A 24 -0.48 -39.32 15.84
C LEU A 24 -1.94 -39.73 15.59
N LEU A 25 -2.21 -41.02 15.39
CA LEU A 25 -3.56 -41.51 15.11
C LEU A 25 -4.37 -41.77 16.39
N PRO A 26 -5.70 -41.62 16.31
CA PRO A 26 -6.57 -42.13 17.40
C PRO A 26 -6.39 -43.66 17.60
N GLU A 27 -6.49 -44.08 18.83
CA GLU A 27 -6.42 -45.49 19.18
C GLU A 27 -7.52 -46.29 18.42
N GLY A 28 -7.19 -47.47 17.91
CA GLY A 28 -8.11 -48.29 17.14
C GLY A 28 -8.41 -47.86 15.74
N THR A 29 -7.67 -46.87 15.20
CA THR A 29 -7.82 -46.42 13.81
C THR A 29 -7.59 -47.56 12.81
N LYS A 30 -8.54 -47.77 11.89
CA LYS A 30 -8.49 -48.79 10.82
C LYS A 30 -8.62 -48.12 9.45
N CYS A 31 -7.95 -48.70 8.47
CA CYS A 31 -8.11 -48.28 7.10
C CYS A 31 -9.55 -48.57 6.61
N PRO A 32 -10.28 -47.59 6.07
CA PRO A 32 -11.66 -47.81 5.62
C PRO A 32 -11.77 -48.72 4.40
N LYS A 33 -10.67 -48.93 3.69
CA LYS A 33 -10.67 -49.78 2.47
C LYS A 33 -10.29 -51.25 2.75
N CYS A 34 -9.31 -51.48 3.60
CA CYS A 34 -8.79 -52.84 3.83
C CYS A 34 -8.87 -53.29 5.29
N GLY A 35 -9.30 -52.46 6.24
CA GLY A 35 -9.39 -52.79 7.70
C GLY A 35 -8.03 -52.87 8.38
N GLY A 36 -6.92 -52.68 7.68
CA GLY A 36 -5.56 -52.75 8.26
C GLY A 36 -5.32 -51.65 9.30
N THR A 37 -4.42 -51.94 10.25
CA THR A 37 -4.08 -51.08 11.37
C THR A 37 -2.65 -50.50 11.29
N HIS A 38 -1.86 -50.91 10.32
CA HIS A 38 -0.51 -50.41 10.11
C HIS A 38 -0.53 -49.21 9.16
N PHE A 39 -0.02 -48.09 9.64
CA PHE A 39 0.05 -46.84 8.91
C PHE A 39 1.49 -46.36 8.79
N ARG A 40 1.80 -45.76 7.66
CA ARG A 40 3.08 -45.09 7.39
C ARG A 40 2.86 -43.59 7.27
N LYS A 41 3.71 -42.81 7.92
CA LYS A 41 3.73 -41.36 7.68
C LYS A 41 4.28 -41.06 6.29
N GLU A 42 3.61 -40.19 5.57
CA GLU A 42 4.17 -39.65 4.32
C GLU A 42 5.33 -38.70 4.64
N LYS A 43 6.37 -38.75 3.84
CA LYS A 43 7.56 -37.90 4.00
C LYS A 43 7.62 -36.76 3.01
N ASP A 44 6.81 -36.84 1.96
CA ASP A 44 6.70 -35.78 1.00
C ASP A 44 5.93 -34.61 1.62
N ILE A 45 6.35 -33.41 1.32
CA ILE A 45 5.68 -32.18 1.70
C ILE A 45 4.84 -31.70 0.52
N MET A 46 3.80 -30.93 0.80
CA MET A 46 3.04 -30.27 -0.25
C MET A 46 3.89 -29.20 -0.94
N ASP A 47 3.62 -28.98 -2.20
CA ASP A 47 4.24 -27.90 -2.94
C ASP A 47 3.94 -26.55 -2.28
N VAL A 48 4.96 -25.72 -2.12
CA VAL A 48 4.86 -24.44 -1.43
C VAL A 48 3.85 -23.47 -2.09
N TRP A 49 3.65 -23.60 -3.40
CA TRP A 49 2.65 -22.81 -4.12
C TRP A 49 1.22 -23.26 -3.78
N PHE A 50 1.02 -24.54 -3.46
CA PHE A 50 -0.27 -25.02 -2.97
C PHE A 50 -0.56 -24.45 -1.56
N ASP A 51 0.40 -24.45 -0.68
CA ASP A 51 0.27 -23.91 0.66
C ASP A 51 -0.04 -22.41 0.61
N SER A 52 0.76 -21.63 -0.11
CA SER A 52 0.54 -20.19 -0.28
C SER A 52 -0.75 -19.89 -1.04
N GLY A 53 -1.07 -20.69 -2.07
CA GLY A 53 -2.31 -20.57 -2.82
C GLY A 53 -3.57 -20.82 -2.01
N SER A 54 -3.49 -21.63 -0.94
CA SER A 54 -4.61 -21.95 -0.05
C SER A 54 -4.79 -20.95 1.09
N SER A 55 -3.93 -19.93 1.22
CA SER A 55 -3.96 -18.93 2.30
C SER A 55 -5.30 -18.18 2.40
N HIS A 56 -5.97 -17.92 1.28
CA HIS A 56 -7.29 -17.31 1.26
C HIS A 56 -8.35 -18.11 2.03
N MET A 57 -8.23 -19.46 2.04
CA MET A 57 -9.12 -20.34 2.82
C MET A 57 -8.70 -20.42 4.28
N GLY A 58 -7.39 -20.55 4.53
CA GLY A 58 -6.83 -20.69 5.86
C GLY A 58 -6.86 -19.41 6.68
N VAL A 59 -6.82 -18.25 6.05
CA VAL A 59 -6.73 -16.94 6.69
C VAL A 59 -7.99 -16.12 6.43
N CYS A 60 -8.22 -15.66 5.20
CA CYS A 60 -9.29 -14.70 4.90
C CYS A 60 -10.69 -15.24 5.24
N LYS A 61 -10.95 -16.52 4.96
CA LYS A 61 -12.26 -17.13 5.23
C LYS A 61 -12.49 -17.48 6.71
N ARG A 62 -11.43 -17.65 7.50
CA ARG A 62 -11.53 -18.07 8.90
C ARG A 62 -11.53 -16.93 9.89
N ARG A 63 -10.92 -15.81 9.55
CA ARG A 63 -10.84 -14.66 10.44
C ARG A 63 -12.02 -13.73 10.25
N PRO A 64 -12.81 -13.44 11.30
CA PRO A 64 -14.02 -12.62 11.20
C PRO A 64 -13.73 -11.16 10.83
N GLU A 65 -12.52 -10.66 11.10
CA GLU A 65 -12.07 -9.32 10.75
C GLU A 65 -11.64 -9.17 9.27
N LEU A 66 -11.57 -10.27 8.54
CA LEU A 66 -11.18 -10.29 7.13
C LEU A 66 -12.34 -10.64 6.21
N SER A 67 -12.29 -10.19 4.98
CA SER A 67 -13.27 -10.54 3.95
C SER A 67 -12.80 -11.71 3.08
N TRP A 68 -13.76 -12.50 2.62
CA TRP A 68 -13.55 -13.47 1.57
C TRP A 68 -14.71 -13.40 0.55
N PRO A 69 -14.44 -13.27 -0.75
CA PRO A 69 -13.13 -13.08 -1.40
C PRO A 69 -12.40 -11.83 -0.89
N ALA A 70 -11.06 -11.86 -0.94
CA ALA A 70 -10.24 -10.68 -0.61
C ALA A 70 -10.58 -9.51 -1.54
N ASP A 71 -10.50 -8.28 -1.05
CA ASP A 71 -10.83 -7.12 -1.87
C ASP A 71 -9.82 -6.93 -3.00
N MET A 72 -8.54 -7.18 -2.73
CA MET A 72 -7.47 -7.05 -3.70
C MET A 72 -6.34 -8.05 -3.48
N TYR A 73 -5.81 -8.60 -4.56
CA TYR A 73 -4.50 -9.26 -4.63
C TYR A 73 -3.52 -8.32 -5.32
N LEU A 74 -2.41 -8.02 -4.63
CA LEU A 74 -1.39 -7.09 -5.11
C LEU A 74 -0.01 -7.75 -5.07
N GLU A 75 0.58 -7.95 -6.25
CA GLU A 75 1.90 -8.53 -6.42
C GLU A 75 2.50 -8.20 -7.80
N GLY A 76 3.73 -8.62 -8.02
CA GLY A 76 4.39 -8.54 -9.32
C GLY A 76 3.70 -9.37 -10.40
N SER A 77 3.92 -8.98 -11.65
CA SER A 77 3.33 -9.65 -12.82
C SER A 77 3.79 -11.10 -13.02
N ASP A 78 4.93 -11.50 -12.42
CA ASP A 78 5.40 -12.89 -12.40
C ASP A 78 4.48 -13.84 -11.63
N GLN A 79 3.67 -13.31 -10.69
CA GLN A 79 2.73 -14.11 -9.90
C GLN A 79 1.53 -14.64 -10.71
N HIS A 80 1.35 -14.23 -11.95
CA HIS A 80 0.43 -14.90 -12.88
C HIS A 80 0.75 -16.38 -13.11
N ARG A 81 2.01 -16.78 -12.93
CA ARG A 81 2.48 -18.18 -12.94
C ARG A 81 2.92 -18.67 -11.56
N GLY A 82 2.44 -18.08 -10.50
CA GLY A 82 2.78 -18.41 -9.13
C GLY A 82 1.58 -18.32 -8.22
N TRP A 83 1.61 -17.42 -7.26
CA TRP A 83 0.59 -17.30 -6.23
C TRP A 83 -0.82 -16.97 -6.77
N PHE A 84 -0.95 -16.09 -7.75
CA PHE A 84 -2.26 -15.80 -8.37
C PHE A 84 -2.88 -17.06 -8.99
N GLN A 85 -2.09 -17.82 -9.73
CA GLN A 85 -2.55 -19.04 -10.37
C GLN A 85 -2.95 -20.10 -9.36
N SER A 86 -2.11 -20.41 -8.39
CA SER A 86 -2.40 -21.42 -7.37
C SER A 86 -3.59 -21.04 -6.50
N SER A 87 -3.72 -19.77 -6.11
CA SER A 87 -4.88 -19.26 -5.37
C SER A 87 -6.19 -19.38 -6.18
N LEU A 88 -6.14 -19.00 -7.45
CA LEU A 88 -7.33 -19.07 -8.30
C LEU A 88 -7.78 -20.52 -8.50
N LEU A 89 -6.86 -21.42 -8.84
CA LEU A 89 -7.18 -22.81 -9.12
C LEU A 89 -7.73 -23.53 -7.88
N THR A 90 -7.09 -23.37 -6.72
CA THR A 90 -7.55 -23.97 -5.46
C THR A 90 -8.90 -23.41 -5.02
N SER A 91 -9.12 -22.10 -5.17
CA SER A 91 -10.39 -21.47 -4.82
C SER A 91 -11.53 -21.94 -5.72
N VAL A 92 -11.33 -21.91 -7.04
CA VAL A 92 -12.36 -22.32 -7.99
C VAL A 92 -12.70 -23.80 -7.84
N ALA A 93 -11.70 -24.66 -7.63
CA ALA A 93 -11.93 -26.08 -7.41
C ALA A 93 -12.80 -26.37 -6.17
N VAL A 94 -12.66 -25.58 -5.09
CA VAL A 94 -13.38 -25.81 -3.83
C VAL A 94 -14.68 -25.02 -3.73
N THR A 95 -14.74 -23.82 -4.27
CA THR A 95 -15.82 -22.86 -4.05
C THR A 95 -16.56 -22.44 -5.31
N GLY A 96 -16.03 -22.72 -6.50
CA GLY A 96 -16.54 -22.22 -7.77
C GLY A 96 -16.31 -20.71 -8.01
N LYS A 97 -15.54 -20.03 -7.15
CA LYS A 97 -15.33 -18.56 -7.19
C LYS A 97 -13.86 -18.22 -7.08
N ALA A 98 -13.48 -17.07 -7.66
CA ALA A 98 -12.16 -16.50 -7.45
C ALA A 98 -11.98 -16.08 -5.97
N PRO A 99 -10.73 -16.14 -5.42
CA PRO A 99 -10.45 -15.77 -4.03
C PRO A 99 -10.32 -14.26 -3.82
N TYR A 100 -10.43 -13.45 -4.86
CA TYR A 100 -10.26 -12.01 -4.88
C TYR A 100 -11.33 -11.33 -5.73
N ARG A 101 -11.57 -10.04 -5.48
CA ARG A 101 -12.45 -9.17 -6.26
C ARG A 101 -11.69 -8.43 -7.34
N SER A 102 -10.45 -8.01 -7.04
CA SER A 102 -9.55 -7.32 -7.96
C SER A 102 -8.13 -7.85 -7.86
N VAL A 103 -7.37 -7.68 -8.94
CA VAL A 103 -5.93 -7.98 -9.01
C VAL A 103 -5.22 -6.73 -9.49
N LEU A 104 -4.23 -6.28 -8.73
CA LEU A 104 -3.33 -5.22 -9.12
C LEU A 104 -1.93 -5.79 -9.30
N THR A 105 -1.33 -5.59 -10.47
CA THR A 105 0.02 -6.08 -10.76
C THR A 105 0.98 -4.91 -10.95
N HIS A 106 2.21 -5.09 -10.48
CA HIS A 106 3.29 -4.15 -10.67
C HIS A 106 4.48 -4.76 -11.39
N GLY A 107 5.32 -3.91 -11.98
CA GLY A 107 6.61 -4.29 -12.57
C GLY A 107 7.68 -4.55 -11.50
N TYR A 108 8.92 -4.71 -11.97
CA TYR A 108 10.06 -4.95 -11.10
C TYR A 108 10.72 -3.65 -10.64
N VAL A 109 11.41 -3.72 -9.51
CA VAL A 109 12.27 -2.63 -9.04
C VAL A 109 13.69 -2.88 -9.56
N LEU A 110 14.19 -1.89 -10.31
CA LEU A 110 15.50 -1.90 -10.92
C LEU A 110 16.43 -0.89 -10.24
N ASP A 111 17.74 -1.07 -10.37
CA ASP A 111 18.70 -0.05 -9.93
C ASP A 111 18.65 1.22 -10.81
N GLY A 112 19.44 2.24 -10.47
CA GLY A 112 19.48 3.50 -11.22
C GLY A 112 19.88 3.36 -12.69
N GLU A 113 20.59 2.28 -13.04
CA GLU A 113 21.01 1.98 -14.41
C GLU A 113 20.02 1.08 -15.16
N GLY A 114 18.91 0.68 -14.50
CA GLY A 114 17.89 -0.19 -15.08
C GLY A 114 18.24 -1.66 -15.07
N ARG A 115 19.14 -2.10 -14.19
CA ARG A 115 19.53 -3.51 -14.03
C ARG A 115 18.72 -4.13 -12.88
N LYS A 116 18.43 -5.42 -13.00
CA LYS A 116 17.82 -6.20 -11.91
C LYS A 116 18.72 -6.18 -10.68
N MET A 117 18.13 -5.89 -9.53
CA MET A 117 18.87 -5.93 -8.26
C MET A 117 19.14 -7.36 -7.83
N SER A 118 20.39 -7.62 -7.41
CA SER A 118 20.78 -8.91 -6.85
C SER A 118 21.89 -8.72 -5.81
N LYS A 119 21.93 -9.63 -4.83
CA LYS A 119 22.99 -9.64 -3.80
C LYS A 119 24.39 -9.83 -4.41
N SER A 120 24.47 -10.62 -5.49
CA SER A 120 25.76 -10.88 -6.17
C SER A 120 26.31 -9.66 -6.90
N LEU A 121 25.46 -8.75 -7.36
CA LEU A 121 25.87 -7.50 -7.99
C LEU A 121 26.09 -6.36 -6.99
N GLY A 122 25.68 -6.55 -5.72
CA GLY A 122 25.82 -5.52 -4.69
C GLY A 122 25.00 -4.25 -4.95
N ASN A 123 23.97 -4.31 -5.82
CA ASN A 123 23.14 -3.18 -6.22
C ASN A 123 21.75 -3.16 -5.56
N VAL A 124 21.60 -3.93 -4.48
CA VAL A 124 20.33 -4.00 -3.74
C VAL A 124 20.18 -2.76 -2.88
N VAL A 125 19.04 -2.07 -3.03
CA VAL A 125 18.63 -0.98 -2.14
C VAL A 125 17.80 -1.57 -1.01
N VAL A 126 18.29 -1.42 0.22
CA VAL A 126 17.59 -1.91 1.42
C VAL A 126 16.63 -0.83 1.90
N PRO A 127 15.30 -1.12 1.99
CA PRO A 127 14.31 -0.12 2.41
C PRO A 127 14.63 0.53 3.77
N GLN A 128 15.19 -0.23 4.72
CA GLN A 128 15.54 0.31 6.04
C GLN A 128 16.61 1.40 5.95
N GLU A 129 17.63 1.24 5.10
CA GLU A 129 18.67 2.27 4.90
C GLU A 129 18.08 3.56 4.33
N VAL A 130 17.11 3.44 3.42
CA VAL A 130 16.38 4.59 2.88
C VAL A 130 15.53 5.26 3.95
N ILE A 131 14.85 4.48 4.80
CA ILE A 131 14.03 4.98 5.91
C ILE A 131 14.90 5.72 6.92
N ASP A 132 16.05 5.18 7.28
CA ASP A 132 16.97 5.80 8.24
C ASP A 132 17.53 7.13 7.72
N GLN A 133 17.76 7.24 6.41
CA GLN A 133 18.30 8.44 5.79
C GLN A 133 17.24 9.51 5.45
N TYR A 134 16.10 9.12 4.93
CA TYR A 134 15.10 10.03 4.37
C TYR A 134 13.73 9.98 5.08
N GLY A 135 13.49 8.96 5.89
CA GLY A 135 12.18 8.69 6.49
C GLY A 135 11.29 7.79 5.64
N ALA A 136 10.34 7.12 6.28
CA ALA A 136 9.43 6.16 5.63
C ALA A 136 8.53 6.81 4.56
N ASP A 137 8.21 8.10 4.72
CA ASP A 137 7.36 8.81 3.76
C ASP A 137 8.01 8.94 2.38
N ILE A 138 9.35 9.02 2.31
CA ILE A 138 10.04 9.08 1.02
C ILE A 138 9.97 7.74 0.28
N VAL A 139 10.00 6.62 0.99
CA VAL A 139 9.81 5.29 0.38
C VAL A 139 8.39 5.15 -0.18
N ARG A 140 7.38 5.56 0.61
CA ARG A 140 5.97 5.55 0.17
C ARG A 140 5.76 6.47 -1.03
N LEU A 141 6.32 7.65 -0.97
CA LEU A 141 6.19 8.65 -2.03
C LEU A 141 6.91 8.22 -3.31
N TRP A 142 8.06 7.53 -3.18
CA TRP A 142 8.75 6.93 -4.32
C TRP A 142 7.84 5.91 -5.05
N ALA A 143 7.21 5.02 -4.30
CA ALA A 143 6.28 4.06 -4.88
C ALA A 143 5.07 4.75 -5.53
N ALA A 144 4.50 5.78 -4.88
CA ALA A 144 3.35 6.51 -5.39
C ALA A 144 3.69 7.43 -6.58
N SER A 145 4.91 7.97 -6.65
CA SER A 145 5.32 8.89 -7.74
C SER A 145 5.69 8.18 -9.04
N SER A 146 5.79 6.87 -9.02
CA SER A 146 6.21 6.06 -10.16
C SER A 146 5.01 5.37 -10.82
N ASP A 147 5.06 5.22 -12.15
CA ASP A 147 4.13 4.33 -12.85
C ASP A 147 4.51 2.87 -12.57
N TYR A 148 3.98 2.33 -11.49
CA TYR A 148 4.28 0.98 -11.03
C TYR A 148 3.78 -0.12 -11.98
N LYS A 149 2.95 0.18 -12.95
CA LYS A 149 2.52 -0.76 -13.99
C LYS A 149 3.68 -1.19 -14.89
N GLN A 150 4.78 -0.45 -14.84
CA GLN A 150 6.04 -0.72 -15.52
C GLN A 150 7.16 -1.00 -14.52
N ASP A 151 8.35 -1.35 -15.02
CA ASP A 151 9.54 -1.47 -14.19
C ASP A 151 9.99 -0.10 -13.66
N VAL A 152 10.23 -0.03 -12.35
CA VAL A 152 10.51 1.21 -11.64
C VAL A 152 11.96 1.24 -11.18
N ARG A 153 12.64 2.37 -11.40
CA ARG A 153 14.03 2.55 -10.95
C ARG A 153 14.09 3.19 -9.57
N ILE A 154 15.08 2.75 -8.79
CA ILE A 154 15.43 3.36 -7.51
C ILE A 154 16.93 3.68 -7.48
N SER A 155 17.29 4.87 -7.03
CA SER A 155 18.68 5.28 -6.82
C SER A 155 18.76 6.42 -5.81
N PRO A 156 19.94 6.68 -5.20
CA PRO A 156 20.12 7.83 -4.31
C PRO A 156 19.77 9.17 -4.95
N VAL A 157 20.00 9.32 -6.25
CA VAL A 157 19.65 10.55 -7.00
C VAL A 157 18.15 10.74 -7.06
N ILE A 158 17.41 9.68 -7.43
CA ILE A 158 15.95 9.71 -7.49
C ILE A 158 15.36 10.01 -6.11
N LEU A 159 15.83 9.34 -5.06
CA LEU A 159 15.37 9.56 -3.70
C LEU A 159 15.64 10.97 -3.20
N LYS A 160 16.79 11.54 -3.53
CA LYS A 160 17.12 12.93 -3.19
C LYS A 160 16.20 13.93 -3.89
N GLN A 161 15.95 13.75 -5.19
CA GLN A 161 15.01 14.61 -5.94
C GLN A 161 13.61 14.53 -5.35
N LEU A 162 13.17 13.34 -4.97
CA LEU A 162 11.87 13.13 -4.36
C LEU A 162 11.78 13.77 -2.96
N ALA A 163 12.85 13.68 -2.16
CA ALA A 163 12.92 14.36 -0.87
C ALA A 163 12.81 15.90 -1.01
N GLU A 164 13.39 16.48 -2.07
CA GLU A 164 13.21 17.91 -2.38
C GLU A 164 11.76 18.24 -2.78
N ALA A 165 11.12 17.40 -3.61
CA ALA A 165 9.71 17.58 -3.97
C ALA A 165 8.79 17.49 -2.75
N TYR A 166 9.00 16.49 -1.90
CA TYR A 166 8.29 16.33 -0.62
C TYR A 166 8.46 17.56 0.28
N ARG A 167 9.68 18.10 0.39
CA ARG A 167 9.95 19.29 1.21
C ARG A 167 9.17 20.51 0.73
N LYS A 168 9.02 20.70 -0.58
CA LYS A 168 8.20 21.78 -1.15
C LYS A 168 6.75 21.65 -0.73
N VAL A 169 6.13 20.48 -0.95
CA VAL A 169 4.75 20.20 -0.53
C VAL A 169 4.57 20.44 0.98
N ARG A 170 5.47 19.88 1.80
CA ARG A 170 5.44 20.04 3.24
C ARG A 170 5.55 21.51 3.68
N ASN A 171 6.42 22.29 3.04
CA ASN A 171 6.60 23.70 3.36
C ASN A 171 5.35 24.52 3.03
N THR A 172 4.69 24.25 1.90
CA THR A 172 3.42 24.88 1.52
C THR A 172 2.35 24.60 2.56
N ILE A 173 2.15 23.33 2.93
CA ILE A 173 1.18 22.94 3.95
C ILE A 173 1.52 23.57 5.31
N ARG A 174 2.79 23.57 5.69
CA ARG A 174 3.24 24.18 6.95
C ARG A 174 2.99 25.69 6.99
N TYR A 175 3.18 26.37 5.87
CA TYR A 175 2.90 27.79 5.76
C TYR A 175 1.40 28.07 5.96
N ILE A 176 0.54 27.32 5.26
CA ILE A 176 -0.91 27.45 5.39
C ILE A 176 -1.35 27.20 6.84
N LEU A 177 -0.94 26.06 7.43
CA LEU A 177 -1.29 25.71 8.81
C LEU A 177 -0.77 26.73 9.83
N GLY A 178 0.41 27.32 9.59
CA GLY A 178 0.96 28.36 10.47
C GLY A 178 0.15 29.66 10.46
N ASN A 179 -0.55 29.94 9.35
CA ASN A 179 -1.36 31.15 9.19
C ASN A 179 -2.86 30.93 9.47
N THR A 180 -3.27 29.68 9.65
CA THR A 180 -4.68 29.33 9.94
C THR A 180 -4.86 28.66 11.31
N HIS A 181 -3.87 28.73 12.19
CA HIS A 181 -3.88 28.01 13.47
C HIS A 181 -4.98 28.49 14.45
N ASP A 182 -5.43 29.73 14.33
CA ASP A 182 -6.49 30.37 15.12
C ASP A 182 -7.83 30.47 14.36
N PHE A 183 -7.94 29.86 13.16
CA PHE A 183 -9.14 29.87 12.35
C PHE A 183 -10.13 28.80 12.82
N ASP A 184 -11.36 29.25 13.14
CA ASP A 184 -12.50 28.37 13.42
C ASP A 184 -13.46 28.38 12.24
N TYR A 185 -13.51 27.26 11.53
CA TYR A 185 -14.35 27.11 10.34
C TYR A 185 -15.84 27.36 10.61
N GLU A 186 -16.36 26.94 11.77
CA GLU A 186 -17.80 27.05 12.05
C GLU A 186 -18.26 28.48 12.25
N THR A 187 -17.39 29.34 12.80
CA THR A 187 -17.73 30.72 13.17
C THR A 187 -17.13 31.78 12.24
N GLN A 188 -16.09 31.42 11.45
CA GLN A 188 -15.31 32.41 10.70
C GLN A 188 -15.31 32.15 9.18
N LYS A 189 -16.01 31.10 8.70
CA LYS A 189 -16.10 30.83 7.26
C LYS A 189 -16.81 31.98 6.53
N VAL A 190 -16.27 32.32 5.38
CA VAL A 190 -16.85 33.28 4.44
C VAL A 190 -17.56 32.53 3.32
N ALA A 191 -18.72 33.01 2.89
CA ALA A 191 -19.44 32.40 1.75
C ALA A 191 -18.63 32.63 0.47
N PHE A 192 -18.59 31.62 -0.42
CA PHE A 192 -17.80 31.68 -1.65
C PHE A 192 -18.03 32.96 -2.47
N ALA A 193 -19.29 33.40 -2.59
CA ALA A 193 -19.64 34.62 -3.35
C ALA A 193 -19.17 35.94 -2.67
N GLU A 194 -18.80 35.88 -1.40
CA GLU A 194 -18.33 37.03 -0.61
C GLU A 194 -16.79 37.09 -0.52
N MET A 195 -16.11 36.03 -1.02
CA MET A 195 -14.65 35.98 -1.07
C MET A 195 -14.09 36.88 -2.17
N GLU A 196 -12.86 37.31 -1.99
CA GLU A 196 -12.13 37.98 -3.06
C GLU A 196 -11.90 37.04 -4.24
N GLU A 197 -11.79 37.61 -5.46
CA GLU A 197 -11.62 36.81 -6.68
C GLU A 197 -10.43 35.85 -6.64
N LEU A 198 -9.32 36.29 -6.02
CA LEU A 198 -8.12 35.45 -5.86
C LEU A 198 -8.38 34.24 -4.93
N ASP A 199 -9.15 34.44 -3.87
CA ASP A 199 -9.49 33.38 -2.92
C ASP A 199 -10.49 32.39 -3.56
N GLN A 200 -11.47 32.91 -4.31
CA GLN A 200 -12.36 32.07 -5.12
C GLN A 200 -11.58 31.21 -6.12
N TRP A 201 -10.60 31.80 -6.81
CA TRP A 201 -9.73 31.07 -7.74
C TRP A 201 -8.97 29.96 -7.00
N ALA A 202 -8.38 30.23 -5.86
CA ALA A 202 -7.63 29.23 -5.08
C ALA A 202 -8.52 28.04 -4.67
N LEU A 203 -9.74 28.32 -4.20
CA LEU A 203 -10.72 27.26 -3.87
C LEU A 203 -11.15 26.46 -5.10
N MET A 204 -11.39 27.11 -6.22
CA MET A 204 -11.74 26.42 -7.48
C MET A 204 -10.59 25.49 -7.93
N ARG A 205 -9.33 25.92 -7.81
CA ARG A 205 -8.15 25.07 -8.08
C ARG A 205 -8.07 23.88 -7.13
N PHE A 206 -8.37 24.10 -5.85
CA PHE A 206 -8.38 23.02 -4.87
C PHE A 206 -9.52 22.01 -5.11
N GLU A 207 -10.71 22.46 -5.48
CA GLU A 207 -11.81 21.55 -5.84
C GLU A 207 -11.49 20.74 -7.12
N ALA A 208 -10.82 21.34 -8.11
CA ALA A 208 -10.33 20.61 -9.26
C ALA A 208 -9.29 19.55 -8.86
N LEU A 209 -8.31 19.92 -8.02
CA LEU A 209 -7.34 18.97 -7.47
C LEU A 209 -8.01 17.80 -6.73
N LYS A 210 -9.00 18.09 -5.87
CA LYS A 210 -9.74 17.05 -5.14
C LYS A 210 -10.37 16.03 -6.09
N LYS A 211 -10.97 16.50 -7.18
CA LYS A 211 -11.56 15.63 -8.19
C LYS A 211 -10.49 14.75 -8.84
N ASP A 212 -9.40 15.34 -9.32
CA ASP A 212 -8.32 14.61 -10.00
C ASP A 212 -7.66 13.58 -9.07
N VAL A 213 -7.42 13.95 -7.81
CA VAL A 213 -6.86 13.06 -6.80
C VAL A 213 -7.82 11.91 -6.48
N THR A 214 -9.11 12.19 -6.33
CA THR A 214 -10.11 11.14 -6.06
C THR A 214 -10.19 10.15 -7.23
N GLU A 215 -10.23 10.63 -8.46
CA GLU A 215 -10.24 9.80 -9.66
C GLU A 215 -8.98 8.94 -9.76
N ALA A 216 -7.80 9.52 -9.50
CA ALA A 216 -6.53 8.79 -9.50
C ALA A 216 -6.44 7.71 -8.42
N TYR A 217 -7.08 7.89 -7.26
CA TYR A 217 -7.23 6.84 -6.25
C TYR A 217 -8.15 5.71 -6.70
N GLU A 218 -9.28 6.02 -7.33
CA GLU A 218 -10.22 5.01 -7.83
C GLU A 218 -9.62 4.15 -8.96
N THR A 219 -8.74 4.75 -9.79
CA THR A 219 -8.05 4.06 -10.89
C THR A 219 -6.69 3.48 -10.50
N TYR A 220 -6.24 3.71 -9.27
CA TYR A 220 -4.91 3.34 -8.78
C TYR A 220 -3.75 4.00 -9.56
N ASP A 221 -3.96 5.18 -10.14
CA ASP A 221 -2.94 5.93 -10.88
C ASP A 221 -2.21 6.93 -9.97
N PHE A 222 -1.51 6.41 -8.97
CA PHE A 222 -0.90 7.21 -7.89
C PHE A 222 0.14 8.22 -8.39
N HIS A 223 0.83 7.95 -9.50
CA HIS A 223 1.77 8.91 -10.08
C HIS A 223 1.06 10.18 -10.58
N VAL A 224 -0.17 10.07 -11.07
CA VAL A 224 -0.99 11.21 -11.50
C VAL A 224 -1.31 12.11 -10.30
N LEU A 225 -1.81 11.52 -9.19
CA LEU A 225 -2.12 12.30 -8.00
C LEU A 225 -0.87 12.95 -7.38
N PHE A 226 0.28 12.28 -7.42
CA PHE A 226 1.53 12.85 -6.91
C PHE A 226 1.89 14.14 -7.66
N HIS A 227 1.86 14.10 -8.99
CA HIS A 227 2.16 15.28 -9.82
C HIS A 227 1.10 16.38 -9.61
N ALA A 228 -0.17 16.05 -9.58
CA ALA A 228 -1.23 17.01 -9.34
C ALA A 228 -1.07 17.75 -7.99
N ILE A 229 -0.79 17.02 -6.91
CA ILE A 229 -0.54 17.63 -5.59
C ILE A 229 0.74 18.47 -5.58
N HIS A 230 1.82 17.96 -6.19
CA HIS A 230 3.08 18.68 -6.27
C HIS A 230 2.92 20.00 -7.01
N ASP A 231 2.27 19.97 -8.18
CA ASP A 231 2.08 21.16 -9.01
C ASP A 231 1.14 22.18 -8.34
N PHE A 232 0.07 21.72 -7.73
CA PHE A 232 -0.80 22.58 -6.93
C PHE A 232 -0.02 23.29 -5.82
N CYS A 233 0.79 22.55 -5.04
CA CYS A 233 1.57 23.13 -3.96
C CYS A 233 2.66 24.09 -4.44
N THR A 234 3.33 23.76 -5.55
CA THR A 234 4.51 24.54 -6.00
C THR A 234 4.14 25.66 -6.95
N VAL A 235 3.19 25.46 -7.85
CA VAL A 235 2.79 26.44 -8.85
C VAL A 235 1.61 27.26 -8.36
N ASP A 236 0.46 26.61 -8.15
CA ASP A 236 -0.77 27.33 -7.82
C ASP A 236 -0.66 28.02 -6.44
N MET A 237 -0.15 27.31 -5.43
CA MET A 237 -0.04 27.88 -4.09
C MET A 237 1.23 28.69 -3.90
N SER A 238 2.41 28.07 -3.90
CA SER A 238 3.64 28.74 -3.47
C SER A 238 4.08 29.85 -4.40
N SER A 239 4.04 29.64 -5.73
CA SER A 239 4.54 30.61 -6.71
C SER A 239 3.50 31.66 -7.14
N PHE A 240 2.23 31.47 -6.82
CA PHE A 240 1.19 32.39 -7.22
C PHE A 240 0.36 32.87 -6.03
N TYR A 241 -0.53 32.03 -5.49
CA TYR A 241 -1.49 32.47 -4.47
C TYR A 241 -0.81 33.00 -3.19
N LEU A 242 0.04 32.16 -2.57
CA LEU A 242 0.71 32.52 -1.32
C LEU A 242 1.74 33.67 -1.50
N ASP A 243 2.33 33.80 -2.66
CA ASP A 243 3.25 34.91 -2.95
C ASP A 243 2.50 36.24 -2.99
N ILE A 244 1.35 36.29 -3.66
CA ILE A 244 0.51 37.50 -3.72
C ILE A 244 -0.04 37.86 -2.32
N ILE A 245 -0.62 36.90 -1.59
CA ILE A 245 -1.21 37.21 -0.29
C ILE A 245 -0.17 37.54 0.76
N LYS A 246 1.07 37.12 0.63
CA LYS A 246 2.18 37.50 1.49
C LYS A 246 2.42 39.01 1.44
N ASP A 247 2.45 39.58 0.27
CA ASP A 247 2.63 41.03 0.11
C ASP A 247 1.43 41.80 0.68
N LEU A 248 0.21 41.29 0.45
CA LEU A 248 -1.00 41.86 1.04
C LEU A 248 -1.00 41.78 2.58
N SER A 249 -0.51 40.68 3.14
CA SER A 249 -0.38 40.48 4.59
C SER A 249 0.66 41.43 5.22
N LEU A 250 1.74 41.74 4.51
CA LEU A 250 2.77 42.68 4.98
C LEU A 250 2.32 44.14 4.90
N ILE A 251 1.49 44.51 3.93
CA ILE A 251 0.94 45.85 3.77
C ILE A 251 -0.16 46.13 4.79
N HIS A 252 -0.93 45.14 5.21
CA HIS A 252 -2.05 45.22 6.12
C HIS A 252 -1.76 44.58 7.49
N ILE A 253 -0.63 44.95 8.14
CA ILE A 253 -0.29 44.48 9.51
C ILE A 253 -1.38 44.80 10.53
N SER A 254 -2.29 45.72 10.22
CA SER A 254 -3.43 46.10 11.07
C SER A 254 -4.72 45.29 10.87
N GLU A 255 -4.82 44.44 9.84
CA GLU A 255 -6.01 43.60 9.57
C GLU A 255 -5.65 42.15 9.26
N PRO A 256 -5.67 41.26 10.24
CA PRO A 256 -5.32 39.83 10.04
C PRO A 256 -6.41 39.00 9.37
N THR A 257 -7.35 39.62 8.65
CA THR A 257 -8.58 38.98 8.22
C THR A 257 -8.49 38.15 6.92
N ARG A 258 -7.46 38.34 6.11
CA ARG A 258 -7.44 37.78 4.73
C ARG A 258 -7.02 36.32 4.60
N LEU A 259 -6.19 35.82 5.50
CA LEU A 259 -5.81 34.39 5.53
C LEU A 259 -6.85 33.49 6.23
N ARG A 260 -7.91 34.08 6.79
CA ARG A 260 -9.00 33.37 7.47
C ARG A 260 -10.09 32.86 6.54
N CYS A 261 -9.94 33.06 5.24
CA CYS A 261 -10.97 32.70 4.25
C CYS A 261 -10.72 31.42 3.47
N ILE A 262 -9.61 30.68 3.78
CA ILE A 262 -9.27 29.42 3.06
C ILE A 262 -9.74 28.21 3.87
#